data_d55cb7e440ec39f7934da28b90ec32eb
#
_entry.id   d55cb7e440ec39f7934da28b90ec32eb
#
_cell.length_a   1.000
_cell.length_b   1.000
_cell.length_c   1.000
_cell.angle_alpha   90.00
_cell.angle_beta   90.00
_cell.angle_gamma   90.00
#
_symmetry.space_group_name_H-M   'P 1'
#
loop_
_entity.id
_entity.type
_entity.pdbx_description
1 polymer ?
#
loop_
_entity_poly.entity_id
_entity_poly.type
_entity_poly.pdbx_seq_one_letter_code
_entity_poly.pdbx_strand_id
1 'polypeptide(L)'
;MASNASSSGRSPSTITNVVLPYRMHVSQKYLDLTRRKLELTRLPREQRSRQPTRWSFGVAKSDLEPLVDHWVERYNWRAQEAHYNDTLPQYRMVVQGTRLHYVHKRSTSPNAIPLIFIHGGLPESFIGIYHMIDGLTDPVKTPPRGTENTPSFHVIAPSIPGHGFSDVVAEEGNNVSSTAELFDALMKSLGYSTYIATGSGWGFNICRLLALVHSESCIAVHTSNPDLPDPRTSYGYSHQPTSMPASPSQSPHGITPPLTPGSPSIIPERPQTVAYALCDSPTGLLAYTMDAIQPTSSDASTSSFSNTPGSQNAWTPTALIDWCMLYWLPGPEVALRWLMNSAPVLPKLWRSYTQVPLAISHFGSHEQPHSSARWAESYHRVLLFRSRSGSVRFPAWERPAEMVADIQELAVLLGPILYGGFASSAPGSMGPPPTVPSSSNTGNPPGRGH
;
A
#
# COMPACT_ATOMS: atom_id res chain seq x y z
N MET A 1 -44.15 33.08 -34.01
CA MET A 1 -44.62 32.44 -32.75
C MET A 1 -43.61 31.37 -32.42
N ALA A 2 -42.65 31.71 -31.56
CA ALA A 2 -41.59 30.78 -31.12
C ALA A 2 -41.97 30.25 -29.73
N SER A 3 -42.14 28.93 -29.62
CA SER A 3 -42.42 28.28 -28.35
C SER A 3 -41.08 27.95 -27.66
N ASN A 4 -40.85 28.59 -26.51
CA ASN A 4 -39.76 28.25 -25.60
C ASN A 4 -40.05 26.91 -24.93
N ALA A 5 -39.25 25.90 -25.24
CA ALA A 5 -39.15 24.67 -24.45
C ALA A 5 -38.03 24.83 -23.43
N SER A 6 -38.41 25.08 -22.19
CA SER A 6 -37.51 25.08 -21.05
C SER A 6 -37.09 23.65 -20.72
N SER A 7 -35.90 23.26 -21.08
CA SER A 7 -35.26 22.02 -20.62
C SER A 7 -34.85 22.20 -19.16
N SER A 8 -35.60 21.63 -18.25
CA SER A 8 -35.23 21.47 -16.85
C SER A 8 -34.04 20.48 -16.76
N GLY A 9 -32.83 21.01 -16.73
CA GLY A 9 -31.63 20.25 -16.41
C GLY A 9 -31.75 19.72 -14.99
N ARG A 10 -32.04 18.41 -14.83
CA ARG A 10 -31.78 17.70 -13.60
C ARG A 10 -30.27 17.63 -13.42
N SER A 11 -29.74 18.44 -12.49
CA SER A 11 -28.41 18.24 -11.96
C SER A 11 -28.35 16.82 -11.37
N PRO A 12 -27.34 16.01 -11.69
CA PRO A 12 -27.16 14.73 -11.04
C PRO A 12 -26.95 15.02 -9.54
N SER A 13 -27.87 14.57 -8.70
CA SER A 13 -27.70 14.56 -7.25
C SER A 13 -26.49 13.71 -6.95
N THR A 14 -25.36 14.34 -6.64
CA THR A 14 -24.14 13.68 -6.21
C THR A 14 -24.44 12.99 -4.89
N ILE A 15 -24.68 11.68 -4.91
CA ILE A 15 -24.82 10.85 -3.71
C ILE A 15 -23.40 10.80 -3.10
N THR A 16 -23.10 11.78 -2.26
CA THR A 16 -21.82 11.85 -1.53
C THR A 16 -21.97 11.07 -0.23
N ASN A 17 -20.90 10.34 0.16
CA ASN A 17 -20.73 9.67 1.45
C ASN A 17 -21.60 8.43 1.73
N VAL A 18 -22.18 7.78 0.71
CA VAL A 18 -22.84 6.49 0.91
C VAL A 18 -21.77 5.38 0.90
N VAL A 19 -21.68 4.64 1.99
CA VAL A 19 -20.82 3.45 2.12
C VAL A 19 -21.53 2.27 1.42
N LEU A 20 -20.88 1.72 0.40
CA LEU A 20 -21.40 0.57 -0.34
C LEU A 20 -20.49 -0.64 -0.09
N PRO A 21 -21.03 -1.79 0.35
CA PRO A 21 -20.27 -3.03 0.37
C PRO A 21 -19.70 -3.34 -1.00
N TYR A 22 -18.48 -3.83 -1.04
CA TYR A 22 -17.80 -4.19 -2.27
C TYR A 22 -17.27 -5.63 -2.17
N ARG A 23 -17.44 -6.39 -3.23
CA ARG A 23 -16.79 -7.69 -3.42
C ARG A 23 -16.03 -7.66 -4.73
N MET A 24 -14.77 -8.05 -4.70
CA MET A 24 -13.99 -8.20 -5.92
C MET A 24 -14.67 -9.21 -6.84
N HIS A 25 -14.79 -8.85 -8.10
CA HIS A 25 -15.24 -9.77 -9.16
C HIS A 25 -14.59 -9.34 -10.46
N VAL A 26 -13.65 -10.14 -10.92
CA VAL A 26 -12.95 -9.92 -12.20
C VAL A 26 -13.67 -10.69 -13.29
N SER A 27 -13.94 -10.02 -14.41
CA SER A 27 -14.55 -10.68 -15.57
C SER A 27 -13.67 -11.84 -16.07
N GLN A 28 -14.30 -12.96 -16.41
CA GLN A 28 -13.61 -14.15 -16.94
C GLN A 28 -12.76 -13.82 -18.17
N LYS A 29 -13.19 -12.87 -18.99
CA LYS A 29 -12.45 -12.37 -20.16
C LYS A 29 -11.01 -11.95 -19.82
N TYR A 30 -10.80 -11.29 -18.66
CA TYR A 30 -9.45 -10.88 -18.26
C TYR A 30 -8.60 -12.05 -17.77
N LEU A 31 -9.20 -13.03 -17.12
CA LEU A 31 -8.51 -14.25 -16.69
C LEU A 31 -8.10 -15.10 -17.91
N ASP A 32 -8.97 -15.22 -18.90
CA ASP A 32 -8.66 -15.91 -20.15
C ASP A 32 -7.57 -15.18 -20.95
N LEU A 33 -7.60 -13.85 -20.94
CA LEU A 33 -6.53 -13.03 -21.54
C LEU A 33 -5.19 -13.27 -20.84
N THR A 34 -5.19 -13.27 -19.49
CA THR A 34 -4.00 -13.52 -18.68
C THR A 34 -3.39 -14.88 -19.04
N ARG A 35 -4.21 -15.93 -19.07
CA ARG A 35 -3.77 -17.28 -19.43
C ARG A 35 -3.13 -17.33 -20.82
N ARG A 36 -3.79 -16.77 -21.84
CA ARG A 36 -3.24 -16.73 -23.21
C ARG A 36 -1.90 -15.98 -23.28
N LYS A 37 -1.77 -14.87 -22.54
CA LYS A 37 -0.54 -14.10 -22.48
C LYS A 37 0.60 -14.87 -21.82
N LEU A 38 0.31 -15.64 -20.78
CA LEU A 38 1.29 -16.53 -20.13
C LEU A 38 1.74 -17.66 -21.07
N GLU A 39 0.81 -18.30 -21.78
CA GLU A 39 1.09 -19.38 -22.75
C GLU A 39 1.96 -18.89 -23.93
N LEU A 40 1.88 -17.61 -24.29
CA LEU A 40 2.67 -16.98 -25.35
C LEU A 40 3.95 -16.29 -24.84
N THR A 41 4.29 -16.47 -23.58
CA THR A 41 5.44 -15.79 -22.96
C THR A 41 6.74 -16.21 -23.63
N ARG A 42 7.53 -15.20 -24.04
CA ARG A 42 8.89 -15.36 -24.51
C ARG A 42 9.86 -14.87 -23.44
N LEU A 43 10.55 -15.79 -22.76
CA LEU A 43 11.57 -15.43 -21.80
C LEU A 43 12.86 -14.95 -22.49
N PRO A 44 13.54 -13.91 -21.97
CA PRO A 44 14.80 -13.45 -22.50
C PRO A 44 15.89 -14.50 -22.29
N ARG A 45 16.96 -14.41 -23.10
CA ARG A 45 18.17 -15.20 -22.86
C ARG A 45 18.95 -14.61 -21.71
N GLU A 46 19.40 -15.44 -20.78
CA GLU A 46 20.30 -14.99 -19.73
C GLU A 46 21.73 -14.83 -20.24
N GLN A 47 22.36 -13.76 -19.76
CA GLN A 47 23.77 -13.54 -20.00
C GLN A 47 24.58 -14.47 -19.09
N ARG A 48 25.46 -15.31 -19.66
CA ARG A 48 26.40 -16.12 -18.90
C ARG A 48 27.49 -15.22 -18.32
N SER A 49 27.43 -14.94 -17.04
CA SER A 49 28.51 -14.25 -16.33
C SER A 49 29.57 -15.26 -15.84
N ARG A 50 30.84 -14.84 -15.83
CA ARG A 50 31.94 -15.65 -15.25
C ARG A 50 31.93 -15.69 -13.73
N GLN A 51 31.21 -14.75 -13.07
CA GLN A 51 30.98 -14.72 -11.63
C GLN A 51 29.54 -14.26 -11.38
N PRO A 52 28.56 -15.16 -11.48
CA PRO A 52 27.17 -14.80 -11.28
C PRO A 52 26.92 -14.68 -9.77
N THR A 53 26.81 -13.46 -9.27
CA THR A 53 25.97 -13.22 -8.10
C THR A 53 24.53 -13.35 -8.56
N ARG A 54 23.72 -14.14 -7.87
CA ARG A 54 22.31 -14.31 -8.18
C ARG A 54 21.67 -12.92 -8.27
N TRP A 55 20.93 -12.66 -9.35
CA TRP A 55 20.23 -11.38 -9.58
C TRP A 55 21.10 -10.15 -9.91
N SER A 56 22.36 -10.34 -10.31
CA SER A 56 23.23 -9.20 -10.71
C SER A 56 22.67 -8.35 -11.84
N PHE A 57 21.76 -8.89 -12.65
CA PHE A 57 21.09 -8.24 -13.76
C PHE A 57 19.56 -8.21 -13.61
N GLY A 58 19.06 -8.28 -12.38
CA GLY A 58 17.65 -8.44 -12.07
C GLY A 58 17.24 -9.90 -11.89
N VAL A 59 15.95 -10.17 -11.96
CA VAL A 59 15.35 -11.49 -11.67
C VAL A 59 15.95 -12.58 -12.56
N ALA A 60 16.52 -13.62 -11.96
CA ALA A 60 17.06 -14.76 -12.68
C ALA A 60 15.94 -15.62 -13.31
N LYS A 61 16.17 -16.09 -14.52
CA LYS A 61 15.22 -16.97 -15.22
C LYS A 61 14.87 -18.23 -14.42
N SER A 62 15.87 -18.80 -13.76
CA SER A 62 15.71 -19.98 -12.88
C SER A 62 14.73 -19.75 -11.72
N ASP A 63 14.50 -18.50 -11.31
CA ASP A 63 13.57 -18.14 -10.25
C ASP A 63 12.19 -17.77 -10.82
N LEU A 64 12.16 -17.13 -11.98
CA LEU A 64 10.93 -16.68 -12.62
C LEU A 64 10.17 -17.82 -13.32
N GLU A 65 10.86 -18.68 -14.06
CA GLU A 65 10.23 -19.72 -14.89
C GLU A 65 9.34 -20.67 -14.07
N PRO A 66 9.78 -21.19 -12.90
CA PRO A 66 8.91 -22.03 -12.06
C PRO A 66 7.66 -21.32 -11.54
N LEU A 67 7.71 -19.98 -11.37
CA LEU A 67 6.55 -19.19 -10.96
C LEU A 67 5.55 -18.99 -12.11
N VAL A 68 6.05 -18.81 -13.32
CA VAL A 68 5.20 -18.76 -14.52
C VAL A 68 4.50 -20.10 -14.73
N ASP A 69 5.23 -21.23 -14.59
CA ASP A 69 4.65 -22.58 -14.67
C ASP A 69 3.59 -22.78 -13.58
N HIS A 70 3.88 -22.37 -12.33
CA HIS A 70 2.90 -22.41 -11.25
C HIS A 70 1.65 -21.56 -11.57
N TRP A 71 1.83 -20.39 -12.18
CA TRP A 71 0.73 -19.51 -12.55
C TRP A 71 -0.18 -20.13 -13.61
N VAL A 72 0.40 -20.75 -14.61
CA VAL A 72 -0.35 -21.44 -15.70
C VAL A 72 -1.06 -22.69 -15.21
N GLU A 73 -0.39 -23.50 -14.38
CA GLU A 73 -0.84 -24.86 -14.07
C GLU A 73 -1.66 -24.99 -12.80
N ARG A 74 -1.37 -24.17 -11.77
CA ARG A 74 -1.85 -24.39 -10.40
C ARG A 74 -2.56 -23.19 -9.79
N TYR A 75 -2.20 -21.98 -10.21
CA TYR A 75 -2.78 -20.77 -9.64
C TYR A 75 -4.24 -20.59 -10.02
N ASN A 76 -5.07 -20.23 -9.05
CA ASN A 76 -6.49 -20.02 -9.25
C ASN A 76 -6.93 -18.67 -8.68
N TRP A 77 -7.08 -17.66 -9.55
CA TRP A 77 -7.54 -16.34 -9.13
C TRP A 77 -8.90 -16.38 -8.43
N ARG A 78 -9.85 -17.22 -8.88
CA ARG A 78 -11.17 -17.29 -8.26
C ARG A 78 -11.13 -17.73 -6.81
N ALA A 79 -10.20 -18.63 -6.48
CA ALA A 79 -9.97 -19.03 -5.10
C ALA A 79 -9.39 -17.87 -4.27
N GLN A 80 -8.43 -17.10 -4.81
CA GLN A 80 -7.85 -15.94 -4.14
C GLN A 80 -8.86 -14.79 -4.02
N GLU A 81 -9.61 -14.50 -5.08
CA GLU A 81 -10.70 -13.52 -5.08
C GLU A 81 -11.74 -13.82 -3.99
N ALA A 82 -12.17 -15.08 -3.87
CA ALA A 82 -13.09 -15.52 -2.82
C ALA A 82 -12.44 -15.38 -1.43
N HIS A 83 -11.20 -15.82 -1.27
CA HIS A 83 -10.45 -15.74 -0.02
C HIS A 83 -10.34 -14.29 0.51
N TYR A 84 -9.89 -13.34 -0.32
CA TYR A 84 -9.80 -11.93 0.10
C TYR A 84 -11.18 -11.29 0.29
N ASN A 85 -12.18 -11.68 -0.46
CA ASN A 85 -13.56 -11.22 -0.25
C ASN A 85 -14.15 -11.69 1.09
N ASP A 86 -13.74 -12.84 1.59
CA ASP A 86 -14.27 -13.43 2.81
C ASP A 86 -13.47 -12.99 4.06
N THR A 87 -12.18 -12.65 3.89
CA THR A 87 -11.28 -12.30 4.99
C THR A 87 -11.12 -10.79 5.19
N LEU A 88 -11.26 -10.00 4.12
CA LEU A 88 -11.12 -8.54 4.15
C LEU A 88 -12.47 -7.89 3.83
N PRO A 89 -13.18 -7.30 4.82
CA PRO A 89 -14.41 -6.56 4.56
C PRO A 89 -14.13 -5.32 3.71
N GLN A 90 -14.62 -5.32 2.47
CA GLN A 90 -14.32 -4.29 1.47
C GLN A 90 -15.52 -3.41 1.20
N TYR A 91 -15.26 -2.14 0.94
CA TYR A 91 -16.28 -1.12 0.69
C TYR A 91 -15.82 -0.15 -0.40
N ARG A 92 -16.78 0.58 -0.95
CA ARG A 92 -16.56 1.74 -1.80
C ARG A 92 -17.36 2.93 -1.32
N MET A 93 -16.80 4.13 -1.44
CA MET A 93 -17.47 5.38 -1.14
C MET A 93 -16.98 6.47 -2.08
N VAL A 94 -17.85 7.40 -2.44
CA VAL A 94 -17.46 8.60 -3.19
C VAL A 94 -17.03 9.66 -2.19
N VAL A 95 -15.76 10.05 -2.23
CA VAL A 95 -15.14 11.08 -1.40
C VAL A 95 -14.62 12.17 -2.33
N GLN A 96 -15.07 13.40 -2.15
CA GLN A 96 -14.68 14.54 -2.98
C GLN A 96 -14.74 14.24 -4.51
N GLY A 97 -15.78 13.54 -4.94
CA GLY A 97 -16.01 13.18 -6.32
C GLY A 97 -15.22 11.95 -6.83
N THR A 98 -14.31 11.40 -6.04
CA THR A 98 -13.54 10.19 -6.37
C THR A 98 -14.12 8.97 -5.65
N ARG A 99 -14.40 7.90 -6.36
CA ARG A 99 -14.86 6.65 -5.78
C ARG A 99 -13.66 5.86 -5.26
N LEU A 100 -13.52 5.82 -3.93
CA LEU A 100 -12.47 5.11 -3.23
C LEU A 100 -12.93 3.70 -2.84
N HIS A 101 -12.06 2.74 -3.05
CA HIS A 101 -12.11 1.40 -2.50
C HIS A 101 -11.29 1.35 -1.21
N TYR A 102 -11.79 0.67 -0.19
CA TYR A 102 -11.08 0.46 1.07
C TYR A 102 -11.54 -0.81 1.79
N VAL A 103 -10.63 -1.41 2.54
CA VAL A 103 -10.95 -2.40 3.57
C VAL A 103 -11.33 -1.64 4.84
N HIS A 104 -12.37 -2.09 5.54
CA HIS A 104 -12.74 -1.54 6.84
C HIS A 104 -13.16 -2.65 7.80
N LYS A 105 -12.30 -2.99 8.73
CA LYS A 105 -12.58 -3.95 9.79
C LYS A 105 -12.63 -3.26 11.14
N ARG A 106 -13.79 -3.34 11.78
CA ARG A 106 -14.00 -2.75 13.11
C ARG A 106 -13.64 -3.73 14.19
N SER A 107 -12.96 -3.25 15.23
CA SER A 107 -12.85 -3.96 16.49
C SER A 107 -14.19 -3.97 17.24
N THR A 108 -14.42 -5.00 18.03
CA THR A 108 -15.55 -5.07 18.96
C THR A 108 -15.31 -4.32 20.27
N SER A 109 -14.06 -3.89 20.52
CA SER A 109 -13.70 -3.11 21.69
C SER A 109 -14.30 -1.70 21.62
N PRO A 110 -14.96 -1.21 22.69
CA PRO A 110 -15.54 0.13 22.73
C PRO A 110 -14.49 1.25 22.66
N ASN A 111 -13.25 0.94 23.04
CA ASN A 111 -12.12 1.87 23.10
C ASN A 111 -11.17 1.70 21.91
N ALA A 112 -11.63 1.08 20.82
CA ALA A 112 -10.80 0.85 19.65
C ALA A 112 -10.40 2.16 18.97
N ILE A 113 -9.12 2.27 18.61
CA ILE A 113 -8.51 3.47 18.05
C ILE A 113 -8.62 3.41 16.52
N PRO A 114 -9.04 4.48 15.84
CA PRO A 114 -9.03 4.50 14.38
C PRO A 114 -7.60 4.45 13.84
N LEU A 115 -7.34 3.53 12.90
CA LEU A 115 -6.06 3.32 12.26
C LEU A 115 -6.23 3.27 10.75
N ILE A 116 -5.54 4.15 10.03
CA ILE A 116 -5.45 4.06 8.58
C ILE A 116 -4.12 3.39 8.18
N PHE A 117 -4.20 2.27 7.43
CA PHE A 117 -3.06 1.60 6.83
C PHE A 117 -2.94 2.03 5.36
N ILE A 118 -1.80 2.60 5.00
CA ILE A 118 -1.55 3.14 3.66
C ILE A 118 -0.43 2.34 3.01
N HIS A 119 -0.79 1.57 1.97
CA HIS A 119 0.18 0.77 1.22
C HIS A 119 1.18 1.63 0.44
N GLY A 120 2.35 1.07 0.12
CA GLY A 120 3.44 1.79 -0.52
C GLY A 120 3.31 1.95 -2.05
N GLY A 121 2.18 1.59 -2.66
CA GLY A 121 2.02 1.56 -4.12
C GLY A 121 2.72 0.35 -4.76
N LEU A 122 2.81 0.32 -6.08
CA LEU A 122 3.36 -0.80 -6.86
C LEU A 122 4.71 -1.31 -6.31
N PRO A 123 4.83 -2.58 -5.92
CA PRO A 123 3.87 -3.68 -6.07
C PRO A 123 2.91 -3.88 -4.88
N GLU A 124 3.04 -3.13 -3.78
CA GLU A 124 2.18 -3.27 -2.59
C GLU A 124 0.79 -2.70 -2.87
N SER A 125 -0.25 -3.34 -2.31
CA SER A 125 -1.64 -2.92 -2.42
C SER A 125 -2.36 -3.04 -1.08
N PHE A 126 -3.67 -2.82 -1.07
CA PHE A 126 -4.51 -2.93 0.14
C PHE A 126 -4.42 -4.29 0.84
N ILE A 127 -4.05 -5.38 0.12
CA ILE A 127 -3.86 -6.69 0.77
C ILE A 127 -2.63 -6.74 1.68
N GLY A 128 -1.71 -5.75 1.63
CA GLY A 128 -0.58 -5.65 2.56
C GLY A 128 -0.99 -5.68 4.03
N ILE A 129 -2.24 -5.27 4.36
CA ILE A 129 -2.79 -5.34 5.73
C ILE A 129 -3.20 -6.76 6.16
N TYR A 130 -3.30 -7.71 5.22
CA TYR A 130 -3.94 -9.00 5.43
C TYR A 130 -3.45 -9.75 6.67
N HIS A 131 -2.13 -9.86 6.85
CA HIS A 131 -1.54 -10.57 7.98
C HIS A 131 -1.60 -9.82 9.32
N MET A 132 -1.87 -8.52 9.31
CA MET A 132 -1.91 -7.68 10.50
C MET A 132 -3.33 -7.42 11.01
N ILE A 133 -4.34 -7.49 10.13
CA ILE A 133 -5.67 -6.94 10.39
C ILE A 133 -6.34 -7.57 11.60
N ASP A 134 -6.22 -8.88 11.79
CA ASP A 134 -6.81 -9.60 12.93
C ASP A 134 -6.12 -9.25 14.24
N GLY A 135 -4.78 -9.21 14.25
CA GLY A 135 -4.00 -8.81 15.42
C GLY A 135 -4.28 -7.38 15.87
N LEU A 136 -4.58 -6.49 14.93
CA LEU A 136 -4.95 -5.11 15.21
C LEU A 136 -6.40 -4.97 15.69
N THR A 137 -7.34 -5.73 15.11
CA THR A 137 -8.77 -5.56 15.43
C THR A 137 -9.23 -6.42 16.61
N ASP A 138 -8.65 -7.58 16.83
CA ASP A 138 -8.99 -8.50 17.92
C ASP A 138 -7.74 -9.16 18.55
N PRO A 139 -6.90 -8.38 19.25
CA PRO A 139 -5.65 -8.88 19.82
C PRO A 139 -5.85 -9.97 20.88
N VAL A 140 -7.01 -10.01 21.53
CA VAL A 140 -7.28 -11.01 22.57
C VAL A 140 -7.45 -12.41 21.99
N LYS A 141 -8.04 -12.51 20.80
CA LYS A 141 -8.30 -13.79 20.14
C LYS A 141 -7.21 -14.18 19.14
N THR A 142 -6.45 -13.21 18.63
CA THR A 142 -5.45 -13.44 17.59
C THR A 142 -4.06 -13.72 18.18
N PRO A 143 -3.38 -14.84 17.84
CA PRO A 143 -2.02 -15.10 18.29
C PRO A 143 -0.98 -14.12 17.69
N PRO A 144 0.04 -13.72 18.46
CA PRO A 144 0.21 -13.93 19.90
C PRO A 144 -0.86 -13.15 20.70
N ARG A 145 -1.55 -13.84 21.60
CA ARG A 145 -2.71 -13.25 22.28
C ARG A 145 -2.30 -12.13 23.23
N GLY A 146 -2.92 -10.98 23.04
CA GLY A 146 -2.84 -9.86 23.98
C GLY A 146 -3.72 -10.07 25.20
N THR A 147 -3.66 -9.11 26.12
CA THR A 147 -4.55 -8.99 27.28
C THR A 147 -5.76 -8.11 26.94
N GLU A 148 -6.74 -8.03 27.82
CA GLU A 148 -7.89 -7.12 27.68
C GLU A 148 -7.48 -5.64 27.60
N ASN A 149 -6.31 -5.30 28.13
CA ASN A 149 -5.74 -3.94 28.07
C ASN A 149 -4.90 -3.68 26.81
N THR A 150 -4.72 -4.67 25.93
CA THR A 150 -3.98 -4.48 24.69
C THR A 150 -4.79 -3.59 23.74
N PRO A 151 -4.22 -2.48 23.23
CA PRO A 151 -4.92 -1.61 22.30
C PRO A 151 -5.43 -2.37 21.07
N SER A 152 -6.65 -2.10 20.70
CA SER A 152 -7.28 -2.60 19.48
C SER A 152 -7.69 -1.46 18.58
N PHE A 153 -7.89 -1.74 17.28
CA PHE A 153 -8.05 -0.70 16.28
C PHE A 153 -9.27 -0.95 15.39
N HIS A 154 -9.92 0.13 14.97
CA HIS A 154 -10.75 0.14 13.76
C HIS A 154 -9.81 0.36 12.59
N VAL A 155 -9.60 -0.66 11.75
CA VAL A 155 -8.62 -0.63 10.67
C VAL A 155 -9.29 -0.23 9.36
N ILE A 156 -8.75 0.82 8.73
CA ILE A 156 -9.12 1.28 7.40
C ILE A 156 -7.89 1.13 6.50
N ALA A 157 -8.00 0.37 5.39
CA ALA A 157 -6.91 0.21 4.42
C ALA A 157 -7.42 0.57 3.01
N PRO A 158 -7.31 1.85 2.62
CA PRO A 158 -7.75 2.30 1.30
C PRO A 158 -6.77 1.88 0.21
N SER A 159 -7.30 1.66 -1.00
CA SER A 159 -6.49 1.66 -2.20
C SER A 159 -6.17 3.09 -2.60
N ILE A 160 -4.89 3.40 -2.86
CA ILE A 160 -4.46 4.69 -3.41
C ILE A 160 -5.26 4.98 -4.70
N PRO A 161 -5.69 6.23 -4.96
CA PRO A 161 -6.42 6.57 -6.18
C PRO A 161 -5.70 6.07 -7.44
N GLY A 162 -6.43 5.31 -8.27
CA GLY A 162 -5.89 4.64 -9.45
C GLY A 162 -5.14 3.35 -9.19
N HIS A 163 -5.15 2.84 -7.95
CA HIS A 163 -4.61 1.52 -7.60
C HIS A 163 -5.76 0.59 -7.19
N GLY A 164 -5.57 -0.70 -7.41
CA GLY A 164 -6.54 -1.72 -7.02
C GLY A 164 -7.93 -1.42 -7.59
N PHE A 165 -8.89 -1.08 -6.72
CA PHE A 165 -10.28 -0.86 -7.11
C PHE A 165 -10.78 0.57 -6.84
N SER A 166 -9.87 1.52 -6.56
CA SER A 166 -10.17 2.96 -6.48
C SER A 166 -10.14 3.60 -7.86
N ASP A 167 -11.06 4.55 -8.09
CA ASP A 167 -11.01 5.38 -9.29
C ASP A 167 -9.80 6.34 -9.25
N VAL A 168 -9.45 6.88 -10.40
CA VAL A 168 -8.39 7.88 -10.56
C VAL A 168 -8.93 9.24 -10.20
N VAL A 169 -8.17 10.07 -9.48
CA VAL A 169 -8.40 11.52 -9.46
C VAL A 169 -8.08 12.09 -10.83
N ALA A 170 -8.71 13.20 -11.22
CA ALA A 170 -8.42 13.87 -12.49
C ALA A 170 -6.90 13.94 -12.73
N GLU A 171 -6.44 13.59 -13.94
CA GLU A 171 -5.05 13.20 -14.24
C GLU A 171 -3.99 14.18 -13.73
N GLU A 172 -4.22 15.48 -13.79
CA GLU A 172 -3.29 16.52 -13.32
C GLU A 172 -3.16 16.58 -11.79
N GLY A 173 -4.16 16.07 -11.04
CA GLY A 173 -4.20 16.09 -9.58
C GLY A 173 -3.82 14.78 -8.90
N ASN A 174 -3.59 13.68 -9.64
CA ASN A 174 -3.39 12.36 -9.05
C ASN A 174 -1.94 12.16 -8.58
N ASN A 175 -1.67 12.52 -7.32
CA ASN A 175 -0.34 12.43 -6.68
C ASN A 175 -0.46 12.19 -5.17
N VAL A 176 0.68 12.19 -4.48
CA VAL A 176 0.76 11.96 -3.05
C VAL A 176 -0.03 13.00 -2.22
N SER A 177 -0.10 14.26 -2.66
CA SER A 177 -0.82 15.33 -1.93
C SER A 177 -2.33 15.15 -2.02
N SER A 178 -2.88 14.97 -3.24
CA SER A 178 -4.32 14.73 -3.41
C SER A 178 -4.76 13.43 -2.74
N THR A 179 -3.88 12.44 -2.66
CA THR A 179 -4.15 11.18 -1.94
C THR A 179 -4.28 11.43 -0.44
N ALA A 180 -3.41 12.24 0.17
CA ALA A 180 -3.50 12.59 1.59
C ALA A 180 -4.82 13.32 1.92
N GLU A 181 -5.20 14.31 1.09
CA GLU A 181 -6.48 15.03 1.25
C GLU A 181 -7.68 14.09 1.18
N LEU A 182 -7.70 13.18 0.21
CA LEU A 182 -8.77 12.20 0.06
C LEU A 182 -8.85 11.23 1.23
N PHE A 183 -7.71 10.82 1.79
CA PHE A 183 -7.68 9.87 2.89
C PHE A 183 -8.09 10.50 4.22
N ASP A 184 -7.74 11.75 4.48
CA ASP A 184 -8.28 12.48 5.63
C ASP A 184 -9.81 12.68 5.49
N ALA A 185 -10.28 13.08 4.30
CA ALA A 185 -11.69 13.20 4.01
C ALA A 185 -12.45 11.85 4.12
N LEU A 186 -11.83 10.73 3.72
CA LEU A 186 -12.37 9.39 3.92
C LEU A 186 -12.55 9.08 5.40
N MET A 187 -11.52 9.29 6.24
CA MET A 187 -11.58 9.03 7.67
C MET A 187 -12.68 9.87 8.33
N LYS A 188 -12.78 11.16 8.03
CA LYS A 188 -13.83 12.04 8.53
C LYS A 188 -15.23 11.62 8.07
N SER A 189 -15.37 11.19 6.82
CA SER A 189 -16.63 10.67 6.26
C SER A 189 -17.09 9.37 6.92
N LEU A 190 -16.15 8.57 7.43
CA LEU A 190 -16.41 7.35 8.21
C LEU A 190 -16.71 7.64 9.70
N GLY A 191 -16.68 8.92 10.12
CA GLY A 191 -16.94 9.36 11.48
C GLY A 191 -15.71 9.37 12.39
N TYR A 192 -14.51 9.24 11.83
CA TYR A 192 -13.25 9.28 12.58
C TYR A 192 -12.62 10.66 12.52
N SER A 193 -12.81 11.46 13.57
CA SER A 193 -12.23 12.82 13.68
C SER A 193 -10.73 12.79 13.93
N THR A 194 -10.23 11.73 14.60
CA THR A 194 -8.81 11.52 14.88
C THR A 194 -8.42 10.09 14.54
N TYR A 195 -7.18 9.87 14.12
CA TYR A 195 -6.67 8.56 13.74
C TYR A 195 -5.15 8.48 13.83
N ILE A 196 -4.63 7.26 13.93
CA ILE A 196 -3.22 6.94 13.71
C ILE A 196 -3.05 6.54 12.25
N ALA A 197 -1.99 7.00 11.58
CA ALA A 197 -1.64 6.59 10.22
C ALA A 197 -0.42 5.66 10.24
N THR A 198 -0.48 4.56 9.47
CA THR A 198 0.66 3.65 9.31
C THR A 198 0.90 3.35 7.84
N GLY A 199 2.16 3.34 7.41
CA GLY A 199 2.54 3.02 6.03
C GLY A 199 4.05 2.98 5.83
N SER A 200 4.48 2.34 4.76
CA SER A 200 5.89 2.21 4.37
C SER A 200 6.11 2.79 2.97
N GLY A 201 7.34 3.13 2.61
CA GLY A 201 7.66 3.66 1.29
C GLY A 201 6.79 4.87 0.92
N TRP A 202 6.08 4.81 -0.20
CA TRP A 202 5.17 5.90 -0.60
C TRP A 202 3.98 6.07 0.36
N GLY A 203 3.52 5.01 1.00
CA GLY A 203 2.51 5.08 2.05
C GLY A 203 2.98 5.94 3.22
N PHE A 204 4.26 5.87 3.59
CA PHE A 204 4.83 6.77 4.61
C PHE A 204 4.86 8.23 4.17
N ASN A 205 5.15 8.52 2.89
CA ASN A 205 5.08 9.89 2.39
C ASN A 205 3.66 10.47 2.49
N ILE A 206 2.62 9.65 2.26
CA ILE A 206 1.22 10.04 2.47
C ILE A 206 0.95 10.25 3.98
N CYS A 207 1.38 9.33 4.85
CA CYS A 207 1.26 9.48 6.32
C CYS A 207 1.92 10.78 6.81
N ARG A 208 3.09 11.09 6.26
CA ARG A 208 3.79 12.34 6.60
C ARG A 208 3.03 13.58 6.14
N LEU A 209 2.41 13.56 4.96
CA LEU A 209 1.55 14.67 4.52
C LEU A 209 0.34 14.84 5.43
N LEU A 210 -0.30 13.74 5.82
CA LEU A 210 -1.39 13.77 6.82
C LEU A 210 -0.92 14.43 8.13
N ALA A 211 0.28 14.07 8.62
CA ALA A 211 0.86 14.66 9.82
C ALA A 211 1.22 16.14 9.67
N LEU A 212 1.54 16.62 8.47
CA LEU A 212 1.89 18.02 8.21
C LEU A 212 0.66 18.91 7.98
N VAL A 213 -0.33 18.40 7.25
CA VAL A 213 -1.48 19.18 6.75
C VAL A 213 -2.72 18.97 7.60
N HIS A 214 -2.87 17.76 8.18
CA HIS A 214 -4.02 17.35 8.98
C HIS A 214 -3.62 16.91 10.38
N SER A 215 -2.71 17.66 11.04
CA SER A 215 -2.17 17.34 12.37
C SER A 215 -3.23 17.28 13.49
N GLU A 216 -4.37 17.90 13.29
CA GLU A 216 -5.51 17.82 14.22
C GLU A 216 -6.23 16.47 14.13
N SER A 217 -6.21 15.82 12.95
CA SER A 217 -6.85 14.53 12.70
C SER A 217 -5.84 13.38 12.79
N CYS A 218 -4.68 13.52 12.16
CA CYS A 218 -3.59 12.53 12.20
C CYS A 218 -2.74 12.75 13.47
N ILE A 219 -3.07 12.05 14.55
CA ILE A 219 -2.48 12.27 15.88
C ILE A 219 -1.15 11.54 16.09
N ALA A 220 -0.82 10.55 15.27
CA ALA A 220 0.47 9.87 15.26
C ALA A 220 0.70 9.15 13.93
N VAL A 221 1.96 8.90 13.62
CA VAL A 221 2.40 8.14 12.45
C VAL A 221 3.25 6.96 12.89
N HIS A 222 3.05 5.81 12.27
CA HIS A 222 3.95 4.67 12.35
C HIS A 222 4.50 4.35 10.95
N THR A 223 5.76 3.95 10.87
CA THR A 223 6.37 3.50 9.62
C THR A 223 7.39 2.39 9.85
N SER A 224 7.71 1.67 8.79
CA SER A 224 8.79 0.68 8.81
C SER A 224 9.85 1.00 7.76
N ASN A 225 11.11 0.75 8.12
CA ASN A 225 12.28 1.00 7.26
C ASN A 225 12.18 2.31 6.47
N PRO A 226 11.95 3.47 7.13
CA PRO A 226 11.78 4.73 6.42
C PRO A 226 13.07 5.11 5.72
N ASP A 227 12.91 5.56 4.49
CA ASP A 227 13.97 6.14 3.72
C ASP A 227 13.93 7.67 3.90
N LEU A 228 14.78 8.16 4.76
CA LEU A 228 14.79 9.56 5.15
C LEU A 228 15.97 10.27 4.46
N PRO A 229 15.73 11.42 3.81
CA PRO A 229 16.81 12.18 3.20
C PRO A 229 17.72 12.78 4.29
N ASP A 230 19.01 12.91 3.98
CA ASP A 230 19.95 13.60 4.86
C ASP A 230 19.50 15.07 5.03
N PRO A 231 19.17 15.51 6.26
CA PRO A 231 18.69 16.87 6.50
C PRO A 231 19.69 17.96 6.06
N ARG A 232 20.99 17.64 6.01
CA ARG A 232 22.03 18.56 5.56
C ARG A 232 21.94 18.84 4.06
N THR A 233 21.49 17.87 3.26
CA THR A 233 21.30 18.02 1.81
C THR A 233 19.94 18.58 1.45
N SER A 234 18.94 18.35 2.30
CA SER A 234 17.55 18.80 2.10
C SER A 234 17.37 20.32 2.35
N TYR A 235 18.20 20.91 3.19
CA TYR A 235 18.23 22.35 3.44
C TYR A 235 19.28 23.00 2.52
N GLY A 236 18.99 23.21 1.25
CA GLY A 236 19.77 23.89 0.24
C GLY A 236 20.87 24.85 0.75
N TYR A 237 21.96 24.34 1.29
CA TYR A 237 23.20 25.07 1.46
C TYR A 237 23.95 25.10 0.14
N SER A 238 23.36 25.75 -0.86
CA SER A 238 24.06 26.13 -2.08
C SER A 238 24.55 27.56 -1.98
N HIS A 239 25.50 27.83 -1.06
CA HIS A 239 26.33 29.00 -1.11
C HIS A 239 27.76 28.64 -0.68
N GLN A 240 28.46 27.93 -1.57
CA GLN A 240 29.89 28.14 -1.78
C GLN A 240 30.19 28.02 -3.28
N PRO A 241 30.75 29.06 -3.89
CA PRO A 241 31.27 28.95 -5.23
C PRO A 241 32.63 28.22 -5.17
N THR A 242 32.63 26.90 -5.30
CA THR A 242 33.86 26.18 -5.60
C THR A 242 34.05 26.19 -7.09
N SER A 243 34.92 27.07 -7.52
CA SER A 243 35.53 27.09 -8.84
C SER A 243 36.36 25.81 -9.04
N MET A 244 35.77 24.83 -9.72
CA MET A 244 36.49 23.79 -10.45
C MET A 244 35.76 23.54 -11.76
N PRO A 245 36.44 23.46 -12.91
CA PRO A 245 35.81 23.27 -14.19
C PRO A 245 35.25 21.87 -14.30
N ALA A 246 33.95 21.79 -14.54
CA ALA A 246 33.25 20.54 -14.86
C ALA A 246 33.74 20.02 -16.21
N SER A 247 34.33 18.84 -16.22
CA SER A 247 34.49 18.07 -17.48
C SER A 247 33.12 17.66 -18.01
N PRO A 248 32.84 17.87 -19.31
CA PRO A 248 31.56 17.53 -19.87
C PRO A 248 31.50 16.02 -20.20
N SER A 249 30.98 15.22 -19.28
CA SER A 249 30.43 13.92 -19.63
C SER A 249 28.89 14.02 -19.56
N GLN A 250 28.29 14.59 -20.57
CA GLN A 250 26.86 14.49 -20.80
C GLN A 250 26.54 13.07 -21.26
N SER A 251 26.03 12.25 -20.38
CA SER A 251 25.26 11.06 -20.77
C SER A 251 23.92 11.53 -21.35
N PRO A 252 23.55 11.15 -22.59
CA PRO A 252 22.34 11.65 -23.26
C PRO A 252 21.03 11.04 -22.70
N HIS A 253 21.06 10.29 -21.66
CA HIS A 253 19.89 9.70 -21.02
C HIS A 253 19.91 10.05 -19.55
N GLY A 254 19.12 11.06 -19.18
CA GLY A 254 18.89 11.45 -17.80
C GLY A 254 18.24 10.32 -17.00
N ILE A 255 19.06 9.43 -16.46
CA ILE A 255 18.65 8.57 -15.37
C ILE A 255 18.78 9.45 -14.12
N THR A 256 17.65 9.94 -13.61
CA THR A 256 17.62 10.52 -12.27
C THR A 256 18.20 9.49 -11.33
N PRO A 257 19.22 9.84 -10.50
CA PRO A 257 19.73 8.89 -9.53
C PRO A 257 18.57 8.39 -8.67
N PRO A 258 18.57 7.12 -8.23
CA PRO A 258 17.53 6.60 -7.35
C PRO A 258 17.39 7.56 -6.19
N LEU A 259 16.17 8.00 -5.89
CA LEU A 259 15.88 8.98 -4.85
C LEU A 259 16.34 8.51 -3.48
N THR A 260 16.72 7.23 -3.37
CA THR A 260 17.23 6.62 -2.15
C THR A 260 17.88 5.26 -2.44
N PRO A 261 19.02 4.91 -1.78
CA PRO A 261 19.58 3.57 -1.82
C PRO A 261 18.56 2.58 -1.24
N GLY A 262 18.02 1.70 -2.04
CA GLY A 262 17.07 0.68 -1.61
C GLY A 262 15.64 0.83 -2.11
N SER A 263 15.29 1.93 -2.73
CA SER A 263 14.06 1.98 -3.51
C SER A 263 14.22 1.19 -4.80
N PRO A 264 13.35 0.20 -5.09
CA PRO A 264 13.30 -0.44 -6.40
C PRO A 264 12.56 0.48 -7.37
N SER A 265 12.92 1.74 -7.42
CA SER A 265 12.16 2.65 -8.24
C SER A 265 13.08 3.38 -9.15
N ILE A 266 13.28 2.77 -10.27
CA ILE A 266 13.29 3.55 -11.49
C ILE A 266 11.87 4.12 -11.57
N ILE A 267 11.65 5.32 -10.98
CA ILE A 267 10.46 6.10 -11.32
C ILE A 267 10.67 6.45 -12.78
N PRO A 268 9.90 5.85 -13.71
CA PRO A 268 10.18 6.11 -15.11
C PRO A 268 9.81 7.57 -15.39
N GLU A 269 10.76 8.37 -15.87
CA GLU A 269 10.48 9.72 -16.40
C GLU A 269 9.41 9.67 -17.49
N ARG A 270 9.26 8.53 -18.15
CA ARG A 270 8.30 8.24 -19.20
C ARG A 270 7.47 7.02 -18.86
N PRO A 271 6.52 7.11 -17.90
CA PRO A 271 5.78 5.96 -17.37
C PRO A 271 4.98 5.25 -18.46
N GLN A 272 4.47 5.97 -19.45
CA GLN A 272 3.71 5.38 -20.55
C GLN A 272 4.55 4.39 -21.38
N THR A 273 5.84 4.65 -21.57
CA THR A 273 6.74 3.73 -22.29
C THR A 273 6.90 2.41 -21.55
N VAL A 274 7.10 2.46 -20.23
CA VAL A 274 7.19 1.27 -19.37
C VAL A 274 5.84 0.56 -19.28
N ALA A 275 4.75 1.30 -19.21
CA ALA A 275 3.40 0.76 -19.16
C ALA A 275 3.08 -0.16 -20.34
N TYR A 276 3.51 0.16 -21.56
CA TYR A 276 3.32 -0.74 -22.72
C TYR A 276 3.89 -2.14 -22.49
N ALA A 277 5.05 -2.24 -21.83
CA ALA A 277 5.65 -3.54 -21.52
C ALA A 277 4.92 -4.25 -20.36
N LEU A 278 4.62 -3.51 -19.28
CA LEU A 278 4.04 -4.11 -18.07
C LEU A 278 2.54 -4.41 -18.21
N CYS A 279 1.81 -3.67 -19.07
CA CYS A 279 0.39 -3.97 -19.39
C CYS A 279 0.24 -5.09 -20.41
N ASP A 280 1.30 -5.41 -21.18
CA ASP A 280 1.23 -6.46 -22.20
C ASP A 280 1.77 -7.80 -21.72
N SER A 281 2.69 -7.82 -20.75
CA SER A 281 3.35 -9.03 -20.26
C SER A 281 3.07 -9.28 -18.78
N PRO A 282 2.20 -10.25 -18.43
CA PRO A 282 2.02 -10.65 -17.03
C PRO A 282 3.32 -11.19 -16.43
N THR A 283 4.12 -11.90 -17.20
CA THR A 283 5.44 -12.37 -16.79
C THR A 283 6.41 -11.22 -16.55
N GLY A 284 6.38 -10.17 -17.38
CA GLY A 284 7.18 -8.98 -17.17
C GLY A 284 6.81 -8.23 -15.89
N LEU A 285 5.51 -8.11 -15.62
CA LEU A 285 5.01 -7.51 -14.37
C LEU A 285 5.34 -8.38 -13.15
N LEU A 286 5.29 -9.71 -13.26
CA LEU A 286 5.71 -10.61 -12.20
C LEU A 286 7.21 -10.45 -11.90
N ALA A 287 8.05 -10.38 -12.92
CA ALA A 287 9.50 -10.14 -12.76
C ALA A 287 9.75 -8.77 -12.07
N TYR A 288 9.03 -7.72 -12.47
CA TYR A 288 9.09 -6.41 -11.82
C TYR A 288 8.67 -6.48 -10.34
N THR A 289 7.59 -7.21 -10.05
CA THR A 289 7.12 -7.43 -8.66
C THR A 289 8.16 -8.17 -7.81
N MET A 290 8.77 -9.22 -8.36
CA MET A 290 9.82 -9.99 -7.69
C MET A 290 11.06 -9.15 -7.39
N ASP A 291 11.50 -8.35 -8.35
CA ASP A 291 12.65 -7.44 -8.18
C ASP A 291 12.39 -6.41 -7.09
N ALA A 292 11.19 -5.86 -7.04
CA ALA A 292 10.77 -4.91 -6.02
C ALA A 292 10.65 -5.52 -4.60
N ILE A 293 10.43 -6.81 -4.48
CA ILE A 293 10.30 -7.53 -3.20
C ILE A 293 11.66 -7.91 -2.61
N GLN A 294 12.70 -8.02 -3.42
CA GLN A 294 14.03 -8.41 -2.94
C GLN A 294 14.59 -7.38 -1.95
N PRO A 295 15.16 -7.84 -0.82
CA PRO A 295 15.91 -6.96 0.07
C PRO A 295 17.16 -6.42 -0.66
N THR A 296 17.45 -5.15 -0.45
CA THR A 296 18.61 -4.47 -1.07
C THR A 296 19.96 -4.79 -0.43
N SER A 297 19.99 -5.59 0.64
CA SER A 297 21.24 -5.96 1.30
C SER A 297 21.98 -7.08 0.56
N SER A 298 23.30 -6.99 0.54
CA SER A 298 24.24 -7.98 -0.04
C SER A 298 24.16 -9.38 0.58
N ASP A 299 23.40 -9.58 1.62
CA ASP A 299 23.13 -10.89 2.23
C ASP A 299 22.12 -11.73 1.42
N ALA A 300 22.09 -11.52 0.12
CA ALA A 300 21.29 -12.26 -0.87
C ALA A 300 21.55 -13.78 -0.95
N SER A 301 22.30 -14.34 0.00
CA SER A 301 22.48 -15.80 0.14
C SER A 301 21.22 -16.53 0.62
N THR A 302 20.26 -15.81 1.23
CA THR A 302 18.94 -16.33 1.60
C THR A 302 17.91 -15.82 0.62
N SER A 303 17.57 -16.64 -0.39
CA SER A 303 16.45 -16.32 -1.27
C SER A 303 15.17 -16.16 -0.43
N SER A 304 14.57 -14.98 -0.49
CA SER A 304 13.24 -14.72 0.09
C SER A 304 12.16 -15.63 -0.53
N PHE A 305 12.49 -16.32 -1.63
CA PHE A 305 11.62 -17.21 -2.37
C PHE A 305 12.07 -18.67 -2.17
N SER A 306 11.76 -19.26 -1.02
CA SER A 306 12.00 -20.69 -0.82
C SER A 306 10.73 -21.49 -1.13
N ASN A 307 10.82 -22.35 -2.14
CA ASN A 307 9.78 -23.34 -2.44
C ASN A 307 9.80 -24.55 -1.47
N THR A 308 10.51 -24.46 -0.35
CA THR A 308 10.59 -25.56 0.61
C THR A 308 9.27 -25.67 1.39
N PRO A 309 8.55 -26.78 1.28
CA PRO A 309 7.37 -27.01 2.10
C PRO A 309 7.71 -26.90 3.60
N GLY A 310 6.99 -26.06 4.34
CA GLY A 310 7.21 -25.83 5.77
C GLY A 310 8.15 -24.67 6.11
N SER A 311 8.71 -23.96 5.13
CA SER A 311 9.38 -22.68 5.35
C SER A 311 8.37 -21.64 5.85
N GLN A 312 8.73 -20.89 6.90
CA GLN A 312 7.95 -19.72 7.36
C GLN A 312 8.11 -18.52 6.40
N ASN A 313 8.23 -18.79 5.10
CA ASN A 313 8.43 -17.75 4.12
C ASN A 313 7.09 -17.08 3.77
N ALA A 314 7.00 -15.79 3.99
CA ALA A 314 5.83 -14.99 3.66
C ALA A 314 5.53 -14.97 2.15
N TRP A 315 6.54 -15.21 1.31
CA TRP A 315 6.45 -15.15 -0.15
C TRP A 315 6.29 -16.54 -0.78
N THR A 316 5.07 -17.07 -0.73
CA THR A 316 4.71 -18.25 -1.52
C THR A 316 4.53 -17.88 -3.00
N PRO A 317 4.61 -18.83 -3.94
CA PRO A 317 4.30 -18.60 -5.35
C PRO A 317 2.92 -17.92 -5.54
N THR A 318 1.91 -18.38 -4.82
CA THR A 318 0.56 -17.80 -4.85
C THR A 318 0.56 -16.36 -4.38
N ALA A 319 1.22 -16.03 -3.27
CA ALA A 319 1.29 -14.67 -2.74
C ALA A 319 1.97 -13.70 -3.72
N LEU A 320 3.06 -14.13 -4.36
CA LEU A 320 3.75 -13.32 -5.39
C LEU A 320 2.84 -13.03 -6.58
N ILE A 321 2.10 -14.04 -7.03
CA ILE A 321 1.15 -13.89 -8.13
C ILE A 321 -0.04 -13.01 -7.71
N ASP A 322 -0.55 -13.15 -6.48
CA ASP A 322 -1.63 -12.28 -5.97
C ASP A 322 -1.23 -10.80 -6.00
N TRP A 323 -0.01 -10.48 -5.52
CA TRP A 323 0.51 -9.12 -5.56
C TRP A 323 0.65 -8.60 -7.00
N CYS A 324 1.13 -9.44 -7.92
CA CYS A 324 1.20 -9.11 -9.34
C CYS A 324 -0.20 -8.92 -9.95
N MET A 325 -1.16 -9.81 -9.65
CA MET A 325 -2.50 -9.79 -10.21
C MET A 325 -3.27 -8.51 -9.86
N LEU A 326 -3.09 -7.96 -8.66
CA LEU A 326 -3.74 -6.72 -8.23
C LEU A 326 -3.30 -5.48 -9.02
N TYR A 327 -2.21 -5.58 -9.76
CA TYR A 327 -1.76 -4.57 -10.71
C TYR A 327 -1.98 -4.99 -12.16
N TRP A 328 -1.87 -6.28 -12.46
CA TRP A 328 -2.11 -6.80 -13.79
C TRP A 328 -3.57 -6.58 -14.25
N LEU A 329 -4.53 -6.86 -13.36
CA LEU A 329 -5.95 -6.80 -13.69
C LEU A 329 -6.47 -5.40 -13.99
N PRO A 330 -6.16 -4.34 -13.20
CA PRO A 330 -6.56 -2.98 -13.52
C PRO A 330 -5.62 -2.29 -14.52
N GLY A 331 -4.40 -2.81 -14.70
CA GLY A 331 -3.29 -2.17 -15.42
C GLY A 331 -2.40 -1.32 -14.52
N PRO A 332 -1.06 -1.46 -14.59
CA PRO A 332 -0.10 -0.73 -13.75
C PRO A 332 0.17 0.71 -14.21
N GLU A 333 -0.36 1.14 -15.35
CA GLU A 333 -0.05 2.44 -15.98
C GLU A 333 -0.43 3.63 -15.11
N VAL A 334 -1.54 3.54 -14.38
CA VAL A 334 -1.98 4.62 -13.50
C VAL A 334 -1.09 4.72 -12.27
N ALA A 335 -0.67 3.59 -11.71
CA ALA A 335 0.27 3.54 -10.60
C ALA A 335 1.63 4.15 -10.99
N LEU A 336 2.13 3.86 -12.18
CA LEU A 336 3.37 4.43 -12.71
C LEU A 336 3.26 5.96 -12.90
N ARG A 337 2.13 6.45 -13.42
CA ARG A 337 1.87 7.89 -13.54
C ARG A 337 1.74 8.58 -12.19
N TRP A 338 1.07 7.92 -11.22
CA TRP A 338 0.97 8.44 -9.86
C TRP A 338 2.34 8.63 -9.21
N LEU A 339 3.26 7.67 -9.38
CA LEU A 339 4.64 7.77 -8.90
C LEU A 339 5.37 8.97 -9.52
N MET A 340 5.28 9.13 -10.85
CA MET A 340 5.88 10.25 -11.56
C MET A 340 5.34 11.60 -11.07
N ASN A 341 4.01 11.71 -10.91
CA ASN A 341 3.37 12.94 -10.44
C ASN A 341 3.68 13.25 -8.97
N SER A 342 4.01 12.24 -8.19
CA SER A 342 4.30 12.36 -6.75
C SER A 342 5.77 12.74 -6.48
N ALA A 343 6.70 12.33 -7.33
CA ALA A 343 8.13 12.59 -7.14
C ALA A 343 8.49 14.07 -6.92
N PRO A 344 7.91 15.05 -7.66
CA PRO A 344 8.20 16.47 -7.47
C PRO A 344 7.74 17.04 -6.11
N VAL A 345 6.86 16.34 -5.40
CA VAL A 345 6.35 16.76 -4.08
C VAL A 345 7.37 16.48 -2.97
N LEU A 346 8.17 15.41 -3.11
CA LEU A 346 9.06 14.92 -2.07
C LEU A 346 10.05 15.98 -1.55
N PRO A 347 10.75 16.78 -2.38
CA PRO A 347 11.67 17.78 -1.88
C PRO A 347 11.03 18.81 -0.98
N LYS A 348 9.75 19.15 -1.22
CA LYS A 348 9.00 20.08 -0.36
C LYS A 348 8.53 19.41 0.92
N LEU A 349 8.11 18.15 0.83
CA LEU A 349 7.67 17.35 1.95
C LEU A 349 8.74 17.27 3.06
N TRP A 350 10.00 17.13 2.71
CA TRP A 350 11.12 16.95 3.65
C TRP A 350 11.73 18.26 4.16
N ARG A 351 11.16 19.44 3.84
CA ARG A 351 11.60 20.74 4.37
C ARG A 351 10.92 21.16 5.67
N SER A 352 9.84 20.51 6.05
CA SER A 352 9.02 20.92 7.20
C SER A 352 9.16 19.92 8.35
N TYR A 353 9.17 20.41 9.57
CA TYR A 353 9.07 19.60 10.78
C TYR A 353 7.60 19.48 11.19
N THR A 354 7.22 18.35 11.77
CA THR A 354 5.90 18.17 12.40
C THR A 354 6.04 17.68 13.85
N GLN A 355 5.17 18.19 14.73
CA GLN A 355 5.08 17.77 16.12
C GLN A 355 4.31 16.44 16.29
N VAL A 356 3.65 15.96 15.22
CA VAL A 356 2.94 14.68 15.25
C VAL A 356 3.94 13.56 15.54
N PRO A 357 3.71 12.76 16.59
CA PRO A 357 4.60 11.68 17.01
C PRO A 357 4.83 10.65 15.91
N LEU A 358 6.08 10.17 15.81
CA LEU A 358 6.48 9.12 14.89
C LEU A 358 6.98 7.89 15.66
N ALA A 359 6.48 6.72 15.29
CA ALA A 359 7.04 5.42 15.63
C ALA A 359 7.73 4.78 14.43
N ILE A 360 8.89 4.16 14.64
CA ILE A 360 9.67 3.52 13.58
C ILE A 360 9.98 2.07 13.97
N SER A 361 9.58 1.13 13.10
CA SER A 361 10.03 -0.25 13.10
C SER A 361 11.17 -0.41 12.09
N HIS A 362 12.37 -0.65 12.57
CA HIS A 362 13.54 -0.87 11.71
C HIS A 362 13.91 -2.36 11.67
N PHE A 363 14.06 -2.90 10.46
CA PHE A 363 14.50 -4.27 10.19
C PHE A 363 15.74 -4.22 9.31
N GLY A 364 16.90 -4.65 9.84
CA GLY A 364 18.16 -4.57 9.10
C GLY A 364 19.35 -5.07 9.92
N SER A 365 20.57 -4.87 9.40
CA SER A 365 21.77 -5.16 10.16
C SER A 365 21.98 -4.10 11.24
N HIS A 366 22.51 -4.52 12.39
CA HIS A 366 22.83 -3.61 13.51
C HIS A 366 23.95 -2.60 13.18
N GLU A 367 24.64 -2.77 12.07
CA GLU A 367 25.78 -1.91 11.69
C GLU A 367 25.39 -0.56 11.07
N GLN A 368 24.14 -0.40 10.63
CA GLN A 368 23.67 0.84 9.99
C GLN A 368 22.40 1.50 10.60
N PRO A 369 22.01 1.29 11.86
CA PRO A 369 20.74 1.81 12.36
C PRO A 369 20.74 3.29 12.70
N HIS A 370 21.90 3.93 12.78
CA HIS A 370 22.01 5.22 13.48
C HIS A 370 21.72 6.46 12.61
N SER A 371 21.86 6.38 11.29
CA SER A 371 21.58 7.52 10.42
C SER A 371 20.07 7.80 10.30
N SER A 372 19.27 6.78 10.02
CA SER A 372 17.84 6.94 9.82
C SER A 372 17.11 7.47 11.05
N ALA A 373 17.40 6.95 12.25
CA ALA A 373 16.78 7.41 13.50
C ALA A 373 17.13 8.87 13.82
N ARG A 374 18.42 9.24 13.69
CA ARG A 374 18.87 10.62 13.90
C ARG A 374 18.26 11.59 12.89
N TRP A 375 18.09 11.17 11.64
CA TRP A 375 17.46 12.00 10.63
C TRP A 375 15.96 12.14 10.87
N ALA A 376 15.29 11.12 11.41
CA ALA A 376 13.88 11.18 11.74
C ALA A 376 13.56 12.33 12.71
N GLU A 377 14.40 12.57 13.71
CA GLU A 377 14.27 13.67 14.67
C GLU A 377 14.34 15.06 14.02
N SER A 378 14.96 15.17 12.84
CA SER A 378 14.96 16.42 12.06
C SER A 378 13.61 16.72 11.39
N TYR A 379 12.74 15.73 11.31
CA TYR A 379 11.48 15.82 10.58
C TYR A 379 10.23 15.58 11.42
N HIS A 380 10.36 14.79 12.49
CA HIS A 380 9.28 14.38 13.37
C HIS A 380 9.73 14.35 14.83
N ARG A 381 8.76 14.46 15.74
CA ARG A 381 8.93 14.05 17.12
C ARG A 381 8.97 12.52 17.20
N VAL A 382 10.14 11.90 17.26
CA VAL A 382 10.27 10.45 17.39
C VAL A 382 9.85 10.01 18.79
N LEU A 383 8.81 9.19 18.90
CA LEU A 383 8.29 8.69 20.17
C LEU A 383 8.71 7.25 20.44
N LEU A 384 8.85 6.44 19.39
CA LEU A 384 9.23 5.04 19.46
C LEU A 384 10.19 4.68 18.34
N PHE A 385 11.26 3.97 18.66
CA PHE A 385 12.16 3.35 17.69
C PHE A 385 12.44 1.91 18.12
N ARG A 386 12.11 0.96 17.26
CA ARG A 386 12.38 -0.47 17.44
C ARG A 386 13.28 -0.97 16.33
N SER A 387 14.44 -1.52 16.70
CA SER A 387 15.37 -2.12 15.74
C SER A 387 15.42 -3.63 15.93
N ARG A 388 15.32 -4.35 14.82
CA ARG A 388 15.35 -5.81 14.77
C ARG A 388 16.28 -6.30 13.68
N SER A 389 16.91 -7.44 13.89
CA SER A 389 17.76 -8.11 12.92
C SER A 389 16.93 -8.72 11.79
N GLY A 390 17.57 -8.88 10.63
CA GLY A 390 16.97 -9.46 9.43
C GLY A 390 16.41 -8.39 8.50
N SER A 391 16.90 -8.39 7.26
CA SER A 391 16.42 -7.46 6.23
C SER A 391 15.11 -7.97 5.65
N VAL A 392 14.08 -7.15 5.69
CA VAL A 392 12.78 -7.39 5.07
C VAL A 392 12.37 -6.16 4.27
N ARG A 393 11.65 -6.38 3.18
CA ARG A 393 11.23 -5.30 2.27
C ARG A 393 9.83 -4.78 2.59
N PHE A 394 8.90 -5.69 2.91
CA PHE A 394 7.51 -5.39 3.24
C PHE A 394 7.17 -5.94 4.63
N PRO A 395 7.59 -5.26 5.70
CA PRO A 395 7.43 -5.76 7.07
C PRO A 395 5.99 -6.07 7.48
N ALA A 396 5.00 -5.32 6.95
CA ALA A 396 3.59 -5.61 7.19
C ALA A 396 3.17 -7.01 6.71
N TRP A 397 3.81 -7.51 5.64
CA TRP A 397 3.59 -8.84 5.08
C TRP A 397 4.51 -9.89 5.69
N GLU A 398 5.80 -9.56 5.85
CA GLU A 398 6.86 -10.51 6.23
C GLU A 398 7.04 -10.65 7.76
N ARG A 399 6.73 -9.61 8.53
CA ARG A 399 6.90 -9.53 10.00
C ARG A 399 5.67 -8.91 10.68
N PRO A 400 4.46 -9.41 10.38
CA PRO A 400 3.21 -8.79 10.84
C PRO A 400 3.08 -8.70 12.35
N ALA A 401 3.54 -9.71 13.09
CA ALA A 401 3.44 -9.74 14.55
C ALA A 401 4.23 -8.60 15.21
N GLU A 402 5.45 -8.33 14.71
CA GLU A 402 6.29 -7.25 15.21
C GLU A 402 5.71 -5.88 14.86
N MET A 403 5.16 -5.73 13.64
CA MET A 403 4.51 -4.50 13.22
C MET A 403 3.27 -4.20 14.08
N VAL A 404 2.45 -5.21 14.36
CA VAL A 404 1.27 -5.09 15.22
C VAL A 404 1.69 -4.67 16.64
N ALA A 405 2.71 -5.32 17.21
CA ALA A 405 3.22 -4.99 18.53
C ALA A 405 3.71 -3.54 18.64
N ASP A 406 4.44 -3.05 17.64
CA ASP A 406 4.96 -1.67 17.63
C ASP A 406 3.83 -0.62 17.49
N ILE A 407 2.80 -0.91 16.69
CA ILE A 407 1.62 -0.04 16.58
C ILE A 407 0.84 -0.02 17.90
N GLN A 408 0.70 -1.15 18.56
CA GLN A 408 0.05 -1.25 19.88
C GLN A 408 0.87 -0.51 20.95
N GLU A 409 2.19 -0.63 20.94
CA GLU A 409 3.07 0.11 21.84
C GLU A 409 2.98 1.62 21.60
N LEU A 410 2.95 2.07 20.34
CA LEU A 410 2.72 3.47 20.03
C LEU A 410 1.39 3.97 20.63
N ALA A 411 0.32 3.20 20.50
CA ALA A 411 -0.98 3.57 21.05
C ALA A 411 -0.96 3.68 22.59
N VAL A 412 -0.23 2.81 23.29
CA VAL A 412 -0.03 2.90 24.74
C VAL A 412 0.71 4.19 25.11
N LEU A 413 1.76 4.54 24.39
CA LEU A 413 2.54 5.76 24.63
C LEU A 413 1.75 7.05 24.35
N LEU A 414 0.73 6.97 23.49
CA LEU A 414 -0.19 8.07 23.19
C LEU A 414 -1.34 8.20 24.20
N GLY A 415 -1.47 7.28 25.16
CA GLY A 415 -2.60 7.18 26.10
C GLY A 415 -3.13 8.51 26.63
N PRO A 416 -2.29 9.46 27.14
CA PRO A 416 -2.77 10.75 27.61
C PRO A 416 -3.45 11.61 26.52
N ILE A 417 -3.01 11.49 25.27
CA ILE A 417 -3.55 12.24 24.13
C ILE A 417 -4.86 11.61 23.66
N LEU A 418 -4.93 10.28 23.60
CA LEU A 418 -6.08 9.53 23.16
C LEU A 418 -7.26 9.66 24.11
N TYR A 419 -7.03 9.57 25.42
CA TYR A 419 -8.10 9.57 26.43
C TYR A 419 -8.50 10.98 26.88
N GLY A 420 -7.65 12.00 26.71
CA GLY A 420 -7.96 13.39 26.99
C GLY A 420 -8.88 14.03 25.94
N GLY A 421 -8.84 13.56 24.68
CA GLY A 421 -9.68 14.05 23.59
C GLY A 421 -11.07 13.38 23.49
N PHE A 422 -11.21 12.14 23.93
CA PHE A 422 -12.48 11.38 23.85
C PHE A 422 -13.51 11.75 24.93
N ALA A 423 -13.13 12.50 25.96
CA ALA A 423 -14.06 12.92 27.01
C ALA A 423 -15.12 13.95 26.58
N SER A 424 -15.04 14.50 25.35
CA SER A 424 -15.94 15.56 24.88
C SER A 424 -16.86 15.22 23.71
N SER A 425 -16.80 14.02 23.12
CA SER A 425 -17.70 13.63 22.03
C SER A 425 -18.15 12.18 22.17
N ALA A 426 -19.27 11.96 22.86
CA ALA A 426 -20.00 10.70 22.75
C ALA A 426 -20.44 10.52 21.29
N PRO A 427 -20.12 9.42 20.59
CA PRO A 427 -20.59 9.20 19.24
C PRO A 427 -22.10 8.99 19.28
N GLY A 428 -22.83 9.81 18.50
CA GLY A 428 -24.23 9.56 18.23
C GLY A 428 -24.38 8.11 17.72
N SER A 429 -25.31 7.36 18.28
CA SER A 429 -25.58 5.97 17.98
C SER A 429 -25.84 5.78 16.48
N MET A 430 -24.83 5.43 15.72
CA MET A 430 -25.03 4.88 14.39
C MET A 430 -25.61 3.46 14.58
N GLY A 431 -26.81 3.24 14.07
CA GLY A 431 -27.46 1.93 14.06
C GLY A 431 -26.56 0.86 13.40
N PRO A 432 -26.82 -0.40 13.71
CA PRO A 432 -26.05 -1.51 13.13
C PRO A 432 -26.13 -1.47 11.60
N PRO A 433 -25.08 -1.90 10.89
CA PRO A 433 -25.11 -1.96 9.43
C PRO A 433 -26.25 -2.90 8.97
N PRO A 434 -26.85 -2.65 7.80
CA PRO A 434 -27.94 -3.47 7.30
C PRO A 434 -27.46 -4.92 7.16
N THR A 435 -28.15 -5.84 7.82
CA THR A 435 -27.95 -7.29 7.66
C THR A 435 -28.33 -7.69 6.24
N VAL A 436 -27.43 -8.36 5.55
CA VAL A 436 -27.69 -8.96 4.23
C VAL A 436 -28.77 -10.04 4.42
N PRO A 437 -29.90 -10.00 3.72
CA PRO A 437 -30.87 -11.08 3.79
C PRO A 437 -30.26 -12.36 3.22
N SER A 438 -30.24 -13.43 4.01
CA SER A 438 -29.95 -14.78 3.52
C SER A 438 -31.01 -15.18 2.51
N SER A 439 -30.63 -15.31 1.26
CA SER A 439 -31.50 -15.89 0.23
C SER A 439 -31.67 -17.38 0.52
N SER A 440 -32.74 -17.74 1.23
CA SER A 440 -33.23 -19.10 1.29
C SER A 440 -33.91 -19.44 -0.05
N ASN A 441 -33.18 -20.15 -0.87
CA ASN A 441 -33.68 -20.68 -2.13
C ASN A 441 -34.46 -21.97 -1.84
N THR A 442 -35.77 -21.87 -1.57
CA THR A 442 -36.70 -23.00 -1.60
C THR A 442 -37.36 -23.03 -2.97
N GLY A 443 -36.66 -23.60 -3.94
CA GLY A 443 -37.23 -23.97 -5.23
C GLY A 443 -37.86 -25.36 -5.16
N ASN A 444 -39.21 -25.44 -5.09
CA ASN A 444 -39.93 -26.65 -5.34
C ASN A 444 -39.97 -26.94 -6.87
N PRO A 445 -39.77 -28.20 -7.31
CA PRO A 445 -39.90 -28.55 -8.73
C PRO A 445 -41.34 -28.63 -9.16
N PRO A 446 -41.72 -28.21 -10.38
CA PRO A 446 -43.07 -28.39 -10.89
C PRO A 446 -43.32 -29.84 -11.27
N GLY A 447 -44.47 -30.37 -10.76
CA GLY A 447 -44.95 -31.68 -11.05
C GLY A 447 -45.37 -31.83 -12.53
N ARG A 448 -45.13 -33.03 -13.06
CA ARG A 448 -45.70 -33.50 -14.33
C ARG A 448 -47.19 -33.69 -14.17
N GLY A 449 -47.97 -33.24 -15.16
CA GLY A 449 -49.34 -33.55 -15.35
C GLY A 449 -49.71 -33.43 -16.82
N HIS A 450 -49.94 -34.58 -17.42
CA HIS A 450 -50.65 -34.91 -18.70
C HIS A 450 -50.35 -34.08 -19.96
#